data_0363e7670e5d5eda468db5339cc379fe
#
_entry.id   0363e7670e5d5eda468db5339cc379fe
#
_cell.length_a   1.000
_cell.length_b   1.000
_cell.length_c   1.000
_cell.angle_alpha   90.00
_cell.angle_beta   90.00
_cell.angle_gamma   90.00
#
_symmetry.space_group_name_H-M   'P 1'
#
loop_
_entity.id
_entity.type
_entity.pdbx_description
1 polymer ?
#
loop_
_entity_poly.entity_id
_entity_poly.type
_entity_poly.pdbx_seq_one_letter_code
_entity_poly.pdbx_strand_id
1 'polypeptide(L)'
;MKNSTLLFGLAALLSVTNALSQTLAERQVITANYDQQALTLLEDELRKDFETNQRIAFEMAAQKGWETHMTLPNGGNALLVGVFDDGTPKYYTTDNREGAITTRANTVNTGGIAGLDLNGENMIGGVWDGGRVRDTHNLLEDRTTQIDNPGSISSHATHVSGTMVGSGSQVNGQAKGMAPMAELLAYDFGADEPEMTSAASQGMILSNHSYGIPADNVPLWYIGYYDSNARNIDRIVYNAPYYLPIVAAGNDRQSGANSGDGGYDYLTDKGVAKNNIVVAATFEVLEYEDASDVFMSSFSSWGPTDDGRIKPDISAKGVNMYSSTGASNGS
;
A
#
# COMPACT_ATOMS: atom_id res chain seq x y z
N MET A 1 -46.09 60.70 -13.21
CA MET A 1 -46.22 59.33 -12.74
C MET A 1 -44.91 58.62 -13.11
N LYS A 2 -44.00 58.40 -12.15
CA LYS A 2 -42.71 57.73 -12.35
C LYS A 2 -42.85 56.29 -11.80
N ASN A 3 -42.75 55.31 -12.67
CA ASN A 3 -42.70 53.89 -12.30
C ASN A 3 -41.28 53.52 -11.90
N SER A 4 -41.04 53.23 -10.62
CA SER A 4 -39.79 52.67 -10.14
C SER A 4 -39.93 51.15 -10.17
N THR A 5 -39.20 50.49 -11.05
CA THR A 5 -39.06 49.03 -11.09
C THR A 5 -37.99 48.65 -10.11
N LEU A 6 -38.37 48.01 -9.00
CA LEU A 6 -37.41 47.35 -8.07
C LEU A 6 -36.94 46.06 -8.71
N LEU A 7 -35.65 45.97 -9.03
CA LEU A 7 -34.96 44.71 -9.33
C LEU A 7 -34.59 44.04 -8.00
N PHE A 8 -35.26 42.96 -7.67
CA PHE A 8 -34.78 42.04 -6.65
C PHE A 8 -33.69 41.15 -7.23
N GLY A 9 -32.45 41.46 -6.91
CA GLY A 9 -31.32 40.58 -7.18
C GLY A 9 -31.35 39.39 -6.20
N LEU A 10 -31.72 38.21 -6.70
CA LEU A 10 -31.60 36.97 -5.99
C LEU A 10 -30.12 36.54 -5.98
N ALA A 11 -29.39 36.88 -4.94
CA ALA A 11 -28.05 36.33 -4.72
C ALA A 11 -28.21 34.85 -4.32
N ALA A 12 -28.02 33.95 -5.28
CA ALA A 12 -27.85 32.55 -4.99
C ALA A 12 -26.52 32.41 -4.25
N LEU A 13 -26.56 32.22 -2.92
CA LEU A 13 -25.45 31.68 -2.18
C LEU A 13 -25.25 30.24 -2.69
N LEU A 14 -24.31 30.05 -3.59
CA LEU A 14 -23.67 28.78 -3.83
C LEU A 14 -22.87 28.46 -2.57
N SER A 15 -23.49 27.74 -1.62
CA SER A 15 -22.76 27.02 -0.60
C SER A 15 -21.94 25.96 -1.35
N VAL A 16 -20.65 26.25 -1.56
CA VAL A 16 -19.66 25.21 -1.90
C VAL A 16 -19.62 24.31 -0.69
N THR A 17 -20.45 23.27 -0.69
CA THR A 17 -20.21 22.12 0.20
C THR A 17 -18.94 21.49 -0.33
N ASN A 18 -17.82 21.74 0.36
CA ASN A 18 -16.65 20.91 0.20
C ASN A 18 -17.14 19.48 0.30
N ALA A 19 -17.02 18.70 -0.77
CA ALA A 19 -17.28 17.28 -0.73
C ALA A 19 -16.16 16.66 0.09
N LEU A 20 -16.37 16.57 1.40
CA LEU A 20 -15.45 15.91 2.33
C LEU A 20 -15.54 14.43 2.04
N SER A 21 -14.46 13.81 1.60
CA SER A 21 -14.46 12.43 1.12
C SER A 21 -14.76 11.41 2.21
N GLN A 22 -14.47 11.71 3.50
CA GLN A 22 -14.87 10.86 4.62
C GLN A 22 -14.77 11.59 5.97
N THR A 23 -15.90 11.88 6.58
CA THR A 23 -15.96 12.43 7.93
C THR A 23 -15.87 11.32 9.00
N LEU A 24 -15.58 11.69 10.26
CA LEU A 24 -15.65 10.75 11.39
C LEU A 24 -17.02 10.07 11.48
N ALA A 25 -18.11 10.81 11.22
CA ALA A 25 -19.46 10.27 11.25
C ALA A 25 -19.68 9.21 10.14
N GLU A 26 -19.16 9.44 8.93
CA GLU A 26 -19.22 8.46 7.84
C GLU A 26 -18.39 7.21 8.15
N ARG A 27 -17.17 7.36 8.73
CA ARG A 27 -16.40 6.20 9.23
C ARG A 27 -17.15 5.40 10.29
N GLN A 28 -17.86 6.07 11.21
CA GLN A 28 -18.72 5.39 12.18
C GLN A 28 -19.86 4.62 11.53
N VAL A 29 -20.44 5.15 10.45
CA VAL A 29 -21.47 4.43 9.66
C VAL A 29 -20.87 3.20 8.98
N ILE A 30 -19.68 3.31 8.41
CA ILE A 30 -18.96 2.17 7.80
C ILE A 30 -18.73 1.06 8.83
N THR A 31 -18.19 1.41 9.99
CA THR A 31 -17.84 0.44 11.04
C THR A 31 -19.04 -0.07 11.84
N ALA A 32 -20.21 0.61 11.76
CA ALA A 32 -21.41 0.22 12.49
C ALA A 32 -21.90 -1.20 12.16
N ASN A 33 -21.57 -1.71 10.97
CA ASN A 33 -21.92 -3.06 10.52
C ASN A 33 -20.79 -4.08 10.68
N TYR A 34 -19.63 -3.67 11.23
CA TYR A 34 -18.54 -4.61 11.47
C TYR A 34 -18.81 -5.42 12.74
N ASP A 35 -18.40 -6.68 12.72
CA ASP A 35 -18.34 -7.47 13.95
C ASP A 35 -17.09 -7.06 14.75
N GLN A 36 -17.26 -6.01 15.58
CA GLN A 36 -16.18 -5.45 16.40
C GLN A 36 -15.61 -6.47 17.38
N GLN A 37 -16.45 -7.40 17.86
CA GLN A 37 -15.97 -8.46 18.74
C GLN A 37 -15.10 -9.46 17.98
N ALA A 38 -15.49 -9.86 16.77
CA ALA A 38 -14.70 -10.74 15.93
C ALA A 38 -13.37 -10.09 15.53
N LEU A 39 -13.35 -8.79 15.21
CA LEU A 39 -12.14 -8.05 14.89
C LEU A 39 -11.19 -7.95 16.10
N THR A 40 -11.70 -7.68 17.29
CA THR A 40 -10.88 -7.63 18.52
C THR A 40 -10.27 -9.00 18.82
N LEU A 41 -11.04 -10.08 18.72
CA LEU A 41 -10.54 -11.43 18.93
C LEU A 41 -9.51 -11.83 17.86
N LEU A 42 -9.73 -11.41 16.61
CA LEU A 42 -8.80 -11.67 15.52
C LEU A 42 -7.49 -10.89 15.71
N GLU A 43 -7.54 -9.62 16.11
CA GLU A 43 -6.35 -8.83 16.43
C GLU A 43 -5.52 -9.50 17.53
N ASP A 44 -6.15 -9.92 18.61
CA ASP A 44 -5.49 -10.61 19.73
C ASP A 44 -4.87 -11.95 19.30
N GLU A 45 -5.54 -12.71 18.43
CA GLU A 45 -5.02 -13.96 17.87
C GLU A 45 -3.79 -13.69 17.02
N LEU A 46 -3.90 -12.78 16.02
CA LEU A 46 -2.83 -12.47 15.08
C LEU A 46 -1.61 -11.86 15.78
N ARG A 47 -1.83 -11.03 16.80
CA ARG A 47 -0.73 -10.47 17.62
C ARG A 47 0.03 -11.55 18.37
N LYS A 48 -0.65 -12.52 18.96
CA LYS A 48 -0.02 -13.65 19.65
C LYS A 48 0.75 -14.56 18.69
N ASP A 49 0.19 -14.78 17.50
CA ASP A 49 0.83 -15.57 16.46
C ASP A 49 2.10 -14.87 15.95
N PHE A 50 2.03 -13.57 15.69
CA PHE A 50 3.19 -12.77 15.32
C PHE A 50 4.29 -12.80 16.38
N GLU A 51 3.97 -12.50 17.65
CA GLU A 51 4.94 -12.52 18.77
C GLU A 51 5.59 -13.90 18.95
N THR A 52 4.82 -14.97 18.74
CA THR A 52 5.32 -16.33 18.84
C THR A 52 6.28 -16.68 17.70
N ASN A 53 5.88 -16.37 16.46
CA ASN A 53 6.68 -16.64 15.27
C ASN A 53 7.96 -15.80 15.24
N GLN A 54 7.89 -14.52 15.62
CA GLN A 54 9.05 -13.65 15.70
C GLN A 54 10.03 -14.12 16.77
N ARG A 55 9.56 -14.53 17.95
CA ARG A 55 10.41 -15.06 19.01
C ARG A 55 11.14 -16.32 18.55
N ILE A 56 10.44 -17.26 17.91
CA ILE A 56 11.05 -18.47 17.35
C ILE A 56 12.11 -18.11 16.30
N ALA A 57 11.79 -17.17 15.39
CA ALA A 57 12.69 -16.73 14.34
C ALA A 57 13.96 -16.10 14.91
N PHE A 58 13.85 -15.26 15.93
CA PHE A 58 15.00 -14.59 16.58
C PHE A 58 15.85 -15.56 17.39
N GLU A 59 15.24 -16.54 18.07
CA GLU A 59 15.97 -17.61 18.75
C GLU A 59 16.78 -18.46 17.74
N MET A 60 16.20 -18.80 16.57
CA MET A 60 16.90 -19.50 15.51
C MET A 60 17.97 -18.61 14.84
N ALA A 61 17.68 -17.33 14.63
CA ALA A 61 18.64 -16.37 14.10
C ALA A 61 19.92 -16.30 14.95
N ALA A 62 19.77 -16.24 16.27
CA ALA A 62 20.89 -16.24 17.20
C ALA A 62 21.73 -17.53 17.12
N GLN A 63 21.10 -18.69 16.84
CA GLN A 63 21.78 -19.97 16.70
C GLN A 63 22.46 -20.18 15.34
N LYS A 64 21.82 -19.66 14.26
CA LYS A 64 22.25 -19.88 12.87
C LYS A 64 23.03 -18.71 12.27
N GLY A 65 23.16 -17.60 13.00
CA GLY A 65 23.86 -16.41 12.55
C GLY A 65 23.09 -15.60 11.48
N TRP A 66 21.76 -15.67 11.50
CA TRP A 66 20.94 -14.84 10.60
C TRP A 66 20.85 -13.41 11.11
N GLU A 67 20.85 -12.46 10.22
CA GLU A 67 20.53 -11.07 10.55
C GLU A 67 19.01 -10.92 10.72
N THR A 68 18.58 -10.31 11.82
CA THR A 68 17.16 -10.05 12.08
C THR A 68 16.65 -8.82 11.33
N HIS A 69 17.56 -7.93 10.94
CA HIS A 69 17.29 -6.71 10.17
C HIS A 69 18.49 -6.40 9.28
N MET A 70 18.28 -6.16 8.00
CA MET A 70 19.37 -5.85 7.06
C MET A 70 18.93 -4.78 6.06
N THR A 71 19.88 -3.97 5.60
CA THR A 71 19.69 -3.08 4.45
C THR A 71 20.16 -3.81 3.18
N LEU A 72 19.29 -3.89 2.20
CA LEU A 72 19.54 -4.56 0.93
C LEU A 72 20.41 -3.69 0.00
N PRO A 73 21.11 -4.26 -0.99
CA PRO A 73 21.93 -3.51 -1.93
C PRO A 73 21.16 -2.45 -2.75
N ASN A 74 19.87 -2.64 -2.94
CA ASN A 74 18.97 -1.69 -3.62
C ASN A 74 18.48 -0.53 -2.72
N GLY A 75 18.91 -0.47 -1.45
CA GLY A 75 18.50 0.53 -0.45
C GLY A 75 17.21 0.19 0.28
N GLY A 76 16.57 -0.93 -0.04
CA GLY A 76 15.43 -1.47 0.70
C GLY A 76 15.86 -2.09 2.04
N ASN A 77 14.88 -2.47 2.86
CA ASN A 77 15.10 -3.17 4.12
C ASN A 77 14.57 -4.60 4.05
N ALA A 78 15.17 -5.51 4.81
CA ALA A 78 14.63 -6.82 5.08
C ALA A 78 14.49 -7.04 6.59
N LEU A 79 13.38 -7.60 7.02
CA LEU A 79 13.07 -7.93 8.42
C LEU A 79 12.74 -9.42 8.52
N LEU A 80 13.39 -10.12 9.44
CA LEU A 80 13.06 -11.50 9.77
C LEU A 80 11.73 -11.54 10.53
N VAL A 81 10.69 -12.11 9.93
CA VAL A 81 9.32 -12.14 10.49
C VAL A 81 8.88 -13.53 10.94
N GLY A 82 9.59 -14.58 10.55
CA GLY A 82 9.24 -15.94 10.91
C GLY A 82 10.25 -16.95 10.38
N VAL A 83 9.85 -18.22 10.46
CA VAL A 83 10.58 -19.36 9.90
C VAL A 83 9.56 -20.25 9.20
N PHE A 84 9.89 -20.76 8.03
CA PHE A 84 9.09 -21.77 7.35
C PHE A 84 9.15 -23.12 8.07
N ASP A 85 8.19 -24.02 7.82
CA ASP A 85 8.12 -25.35 8.43
C ASP A 85 9.37 -26.21 8.16
N ASP A 86 10.08 -25.94 7.04
CA ASP A 86 11.35 -26.60 6.70
C ASP A 86 12.57 -25.98 7.42
N GLY A 87 12.37 -24.93 8.21
CA GLY A 87 13.41 -24.26 8.97
C GLY A 87 14.15 -23.16 8.19
N THR A 88 13.67 -22.76 7.00
CA THR A 88 14.20 -21.63 6.22
C THR A 88 13.73 -20.29 6.83
N PRO A 89 14.59 -19.25 6.92
CA PRO A 89 14.18 -17.95 7.46
C PRO A 89 13.21 -17.24 6.51
N LYS A 90 12.17 -16.61 7.08
CA LYS A 90 11.14 -15.84 6.36
C LYS A 90 11.41 -14.35 6.54
N TYR A 91 11.76 -13.67 5.44
CA TYR A 91 12.01 -12.21 5.42
C TYR A 91 10.92 -11.48 4.64
N TYR A 92 10.47 -10.35 5.16
CA TYR A 92 9.80 -9.31 4.37
C TYR A 92 10.84 -8.38 3.75
N THR A 93 10.64 -8.00 2.48
CA THR A 93 11.48 -7.03 1.76
C THR A 93 10.63 -5.95 1.09
N THR A 94 11.22 -4.77 0.86
CA THR A 94 10.55 -3.64 0.23
C THR A 94 10.78 -3.59 -1.28
N ASP A 95 9.70 -3.33 -2.03
CA ASP A 95 9.70 -3.26 -3.49
C ASP A 95 8.75 -2.18 -4.00
N ASN A 96 9.23 -1.03 -4.47
CA ASN A 96 8.36 -0.10 -5.21
C ASN A 96 9.10 1.00 -5.99
N ARG A 97 8.53 1.38 -7.16
CA ARG A 97 8.81 2.63 -7.89
C ARG A 97 7.63 3.03 -8.79
N GLU A 98 7.15 4.21 -8.63
CA GLU A 98 6.54 5.31 -9.47
C GLU A 98 5.21 5.16 -10.26
N GLY A 99 4.17 6.07 -10.08
CA GLY A 99 3.07 6.20 -10.98
C GLY A 99 1.78 6.97 -10.85
N ALA A 100 1.74 8.27 -11.15
CA ALA A 100 0.47 9.05 -11.12
C ALA A 100 -0.24 9.23 -12.47
N ILE A 101 0.46 9.33 -13.59
CA ILE A 101 -0.17 9.58 -14.89
C ILE A 101 -0.84 8.33 -15.44
N THR A 102 -0.18 7.19 -15.33
CA THR A 102 -0.67 5.89 -15.82
C THR A 102 -1.98 5.47 -15.16
N THR A 103 -2.19 5.81 -13.88
CA THR A 103 -3.43 5.51 -13.14
C THR A 103 -4.57 6.49 -13.42
N ARG A 104 -4.30 7.57 -14.17
CA ARG A 104 -5.26 8.66 -14.44
C ARG A 104 -5.73 9.40 -13.18
N ALA A 105 -5.06 9.29 -12.05
CA ALA A 105 -5.37 10.04 -10.83
C ALA A 105 -5.33 11.56 -11.07
N ASN A 106 -4.42 12.03 -11.92
CA ASN A 106 -4.34 13.43 -12.33
C ASN A 106 -5.60 13.95 -13.03
N THR A 107 -6.44 13.10 -13.61
CA THR A 107 -7.67 13.53 -14.31
C THR A 107 -8.78 13.92 -13.36
N VAL A 108 -8.79 13.40 -12.14
CA VAL A 108 -9.81 13.65 -11.12
C VAL A 108 -9.38 14.66 -10.04
N ASN A 109 -8.07 14.95 -9.95
CA ASN A 109 -7.57 16.01 -9.07
C ASN A 109 -8.01 17.40 -9.54
N THR A 110 -7.84 18.43 -8.70
CA THR A 110 -8.09 19.83 -9.03
C THR A 110 -7.44 20.21 -10.36
N GLY A 111 -8.25 20.74 -11.27
CA GLY A 111 -7.81 21.15 -12.62
C GLY A 111 -7.65 20.00 -13.62
N GLY A 112 -7.99 18.77 -13.24
CA GLY A 112 -7.99 17.61 -14.13
C GLY A 112 -9.13 17.64 -15.16
N ILE A 113 -8.96 16.90 -16.26
CA ILE A 113 -9.89 16.88 -17.40
C ILE A 113 -11.30 16.39 -17.07
N ALA A 114 -11.44 15.59 -16.00
CA ALA A 114 -12.74 15.11 -15.53
C ALA A 114 -13.60 16.21 -14.89
N GLY A 115 -13.04 17.40 -14.64
CA GLY A 115 -13.76 18.51 -14.01
C GLY A 115 -14.17 18.26 -12.57
N LEU A 116 -13.52 17.28 -11.91
CA LEU A 116 -13.67 16.95 -10.52
C LEU A 116 -12.61 17.69 -9.69
N ASP A 117 -12.78 17.70 -8.38
CA ASP A 117 -11.86 18.31 -7.43
C ASP A 117 -11.63 17.33 -6.27
N LEU A 118 -11.06 16.16 -6.61
CA LEU A 118 -10.84 15.07 -5.70
C LEU A 118 -9.34 14.93 -5.43
N ASN A 119 -8.86 15.44 -4.30
CA ASN A 119 -7.45 15.35 -3.91
C ASN A 119 -7.24 14.44 -2.68
N GLY A 120 -8.29 13.81 -2.15
CA GLY A 120 -8.24 12.94 -0.99
C GLY A 120 -8.50 13.65 0.35
N GLU A 121 -9.17 14.80 0.34
CA GLU A 121 -9.54 15.54 1.55
C GLU A 121 -10.33 14.65 2.51
N ASN A 122 -9.92 14.61 3.78
CA ASN A 122 -10.47 13.80 4.86
C ASN A 122 -10.39 12.27 4.66
N MET A 123 -9.72 11.80 3.60
CA MET A 123 -9.36 10.40 3.50
C MET A 123 -8.18 10.10 4.42
N ILE A 124 -8.27 8.97 5.13
CA ILE A 124 -7.15 8.42 5.89
C ILE A 124 -6.83 7.05 5.30
N GLY A 125 -5.62 6.93 4.72
CA GLY A 125 -5.09 5.66 4.26
C GLY A 125 -4.07 5.07 5.24
N GLY A 126 -3.81 3.78 5.13
CA GLY A 126 -2.70 3.10 5.80
C GLY A 126 -1.52 2.89 4.85
N VAL A 127 -0.31 2.92 5.38
CA VAL A 127 0.88 2.43 4.68
C VAL A 127 1.71 1.58 5.63
N TRP A 128 1.92 0.33 5.27
CA TRP A 128 2.87 -0.57 5.92
C TRP A 128 4.08 -0.72 5.03
N ASP A 129 5.27 -0.59 5.61
CA ASP A 129 6.52 -0.64 4.85
C ASP A 129 7.70 -0.99 5.77
N GLY A 130 8.89 -1.18 5.20
CA GLY A 130 10.10 -1.52 5.96
C GLY A 130 10.76 -0.32 6.62
N GLY A 131 10.37 -0.02 7.84
CA GLY A 131 10.94 1.06 8.66
C GLY A 131 10.12 2.36 8.63
N ARG A 132 10.64 3.37 9.32
CA ARG A 132 9.95 4.64 9.57
C ARG A 132 9.83 5.50 8.31
N VAL A 133 8.65 6.04 8.06
CA VAL A 133 8.46 7.16 7.13
C VAL A 133 9.14 8.41 7.71
N ARG A 134 9.82 9.20 6.88
CA ARG A 134 10.22 10.55 7.26
C ARG A 134 9.01 11.50 7.25
N ASP A 135 8.19 11.41 8.27
CA ASP A 135 6.97 12.19 8.46
C ASP A 135 7.19 13.71 8.48
N THR A 136 8.42 14.14 8.79
CA THR A 136 8.86 15.56 8.71
C THR A 136 9.28 15.99 7.31
N HIS A 137 9.16 15.14 6.28
CA HIS A 137 9.50 15.52 4.89
C HIS A 137 8.53 16.61 4.39
N ASN A 138 9.05 17.65 3.73
CA ASN A 138 8.27 18.81 3.28
C ASN A 138 7.06 18.47 2.39
N LEU A 139 7.07 17.32 1.72
CA LEU A 139 5.93 16.83 0.92
C LEU A 139 4.88 16.08 1.75
N LEU A 140 5.23 15.63 2.96
CA LEU A 140 4.41 14.79 3.83
C LEU A 140 3.97 15.50 5.12
N GLU A 141 4.55 16.65 5.40
CA GLU A 141 4.41 17.41 6.63
C GLU A 141 2.94 17.58 7.02
N ASP A 142 2.64 17.33 8.29
CA ASP A 142 1.31 17.40 8.91
C ASP A 142 0.25 16.40 8.37
N ARG A 143 0.59 15.53 7.40
CA ARG A 143 -0.36 14.59 6.80
C ARG A 143 0.04 13.12 6.88
N THR A 144 1.21 12.84 7.43
CA THR A 144 1.67 11.47 7.68
C THR A 144 2.05 11.32 9.14
N THR A 145 1.48 10.31 9.81
CA THR A 145 1.75 10.01 11.22
C THR A 145 2.30 8.60 11.33
N GLN A 146 3.52 8.45 11.85
CA GLN A 146 4.05 7.13 12.22
C GLN A 146 3.39 6.67 13.51
N ILE A 147 2.72 5.52 13.48
CA ILE A 147 1.93 4.99 14.60
C ILE A 147 2.78 4.15 15.55
N ASP A 148 3.60 3.30 15.00
CA ASP A 148 4.59 2.52 15.72
C ASP A 148 5.94 3.27 15.84
N ASN A 149 6.96 2.63 16.37
CA ASN A 149 8.26 3.28 16.60
C ASN A 149 9.43 2.47 16.03
N PRO A 150 9.52 2.29 14.70
CA PRO A 150 10.66 1.62 14.08
C PRO A 150 11.95 2.42 14.27
N GLY A 151 13.06 1.69 14.37
CA GLY A 151 14.35 2.26 14.78
C GLY A 151 15.03 3.17 13.75
N SER A 152 14.67 3.09 12.46
CA SER A 152 15.34 3.81 11.38
C SER A 152 14.38 4.34 10.33
N ILE A 153 14.71 5.51 9.77
CA ILE A 153 13.99 6.07 8.62
C ILE A 153 14.30 5.24 7.37
N SER A 154 13.24 4.89 6.64
CA SER A 154 13.27 4.19 5.36
C SER A 154 13.07 5.16 4.21
N SER A 155 13.99 5.15 3.24
CA SER A 155 13.79 5.88 1.99
C SER A 155 12.63 5.29 1.17
N HIS A 156 12.44 3.96 1.21
CA HIS A 156 11.35 3.30 0.52
C HIS A 156 9.99 3.68 1.13
N ALA A 157 9.81 3.53 2.44
CA ALA A 157 8.57 3.94 3.11
C ALA A 157 8.22 5.42 2.87
N THR A 158 9.24 6.29 2.88
CA THR A 158 9.06 7.72 2.58
C THR A 158 8.67 7.95 1.14
N HIS A 159 9.26 7.22 0.18
CA HIS A 159 8.95 7.30 -1.24
C HIS A 159 7.52 6.83 -1.55
N VAL A 160 7.12 5.70 -0.99
CA VAL A 160 5.75 5.17 -1.11
C VAL A 160 4.74 6.18 -0.57
N SER A 161 4.97 6.70 0.64
CA SER A 161 4.10 7.71 1.25
C SER A 161 3.99 8.99 0.40
N GLY A 162 5.10 9.48 -0.17
CA GLY A 162 5.08 10.61 -1.08
C GLY A 162 4.33 10.33 -2.38
N THR A 163 4.43 9.11 -2.91
CA THR A 163 3.65 8.68 -4.07
C THR A 163 2.15 8.66 -3.78
N MET A 164 1.76 8.29 -2.57
CA MET A 164 0.35 8.30 -2.15
C MET A 164 -0.15 9.73 -1.91
N VAL A 165 0.54 10.51 -1.05
CA VAL A 165 -0.02 11.77 -0.51
C VAL A 165 0.91 12.99 -0.65
N GLY A 166 2.00 12.91 -1.39
CA GLY A 166 2.92 14.04 -1.58
C GLY A 166 2.18 15.31 -2.01
N SER A 167 2.41 16.44 -1.31
CA SER A 167 1.71 17.72 -1.57
C SER A 167 1.98 18.30 -2.96
N GLY A 168 3.11 17.92 -3.57
CA GLY A 168 3.56 18.55 -4.84
C GLY A 168 4.11 19.97 -4.67
N SER A 169 4.33 20.43 -3.43
CA SER A 169 4.80 21.79 -3.15
C SER A 169 6.23 22.06 -3.61
N GLN A 170 6.98 21.00 -3.93
CA GLN A 170 8.37 21.08 -4.41
C GLN A 170 8.50 20.65 -5.87
N VAL A 171 9.65 20.97 -6.48
CA VAL A 171 10.05 20.57 -7.85
C VAL A 171 8.94 20.74 -8.89
N ASN A 172 8.24 21.89 -8.83
CA ASN A 172 7.15 22.24 -9.77
C ASN A 172 6.03 21.19 -9.85
N GLY A 173 5.74 20.50 -8.74
CA GLY A 173 4.68 19.48 -8.67
C GLY A 173 5.06 18.10 -9.21
N GLN A 174 6.31 17.86 -9.61
CA GLN A 174 6.74 16.56 -10.16
C GLN A 174 6.59 15.42 -9.14
N ALA A 175 6.74 15.73 -7.84
CA ALA A 175 6.55 14.78 -6.75
C ALA A 175 5.14 14.84 -6.11
N LYS A 176 4.13 15.29 -6.86
CA LYS A 176 2.75 15.30 -6.38
C LYS A 176 2.22 13.86 -6.30
N GLY A 177 1.70 13.51 -5.13
CA GLY A 177 1.06 12.21 -4.89
C GLY A 177 -0.32 12.10 -5.54
N MET A 178 -0.86 10.88 -5.51
CA MET A 178 -2.17 10.55 -6.10
C MET A 178 -3.32 11.27 -5.39
N ALA A 179 -3.24 11.36 -4.06
CA ALA A 179 -4.22 11.99 -3.17
C ALA A 179 -3.54 13.04 -2.27
N PRO A 180 -3.11 14.20 -2.83
CA PRO A 180 -2.19 15.13 -2.15
C PRO A 180 -2.78 15.84 -0.92
N MET A 181 -4.06 15.66 -0.63
CA MET A 181 -4.75 16.20 0.55
C MET A 181 -5.19 15.09 1.53
N ALA A 182 -4.91 13.81 1.23
CA ALA A 182 -5.19 12.71 2.15
C ALA A 182 -4.16 12.65 3.29
N GLU A 183 -4.53 11.99 4.37
CA GLU A 183 -3.66 11.66 5.51
C GLU A 183 -3.23 10.20 5.46
N LEU A 184 -2.06 9.88 6.00
CA LEU A 184 -1.55 8.54 6.15
C LEU A 184 -1.26 8.20 7.61
N LEU A 185 -1.67 7.00 8.02
CA LEU A 185 -1.16 6.32 9.20
C LEU A 185 -0.09 5.33 8.71
N ALA A 186 1.15 5.55 9.13
CA ALA A 186 2.31 4.78 8.71
C ALA A 186 2.74 3.78 9.80
N TYR A 187 3.11 2.59 9.39
CA TYR A 187 3.51 1.47 10.23
C TYR A 187 4.73 0.77 9.63
N ASP A 188 5.56 0.18 10.49
CA ASP A 188 6.52 -0.83 10.08
C ASP A 188 5.81 -2.15 9.79
N PHE A 189 6.25 -2.92 8.83
CA PHE A 189 5.59 -4.16 8.42
C PHE A 189 5.75 -5.33 9.42
N GLY A 190 6.46 -5.12 10.55
CA GLY A 190 6.79 -6.21 11.47
C GLY A 190 5.57 -6.89 12.08
N ALA A 191 4.54 -6.14 12.43
CA ALA A 191 3.30 -6.62 13.04
C ALA A 191 2.06 -6.27 12.19
N ASP A 192 2.18 -6.34 10.89
CA ASP A 192 1.19 -5.82 9.93
C ASP A 192 -0.23 -6.40 10.10
N GLU A 193 -0.40 -7.71 10.20
CA GLU A 193 -1.73 -8.33 10.27
C GLU A 193 -2.57 -7.89 11.50
N PRO A 194 -2.05 -7.88 12.74
CA PRO A 194 -2.79 -7.35 13.88
C PRO A 194 -3.04 -5.83 13.78
N GLU A 195 -2.09 -5.07 13.24
CA GLU A 195 -2.24 -3.62 13.06
C GLU A 195 -3.25 -3.28 11.97
N MET A 196 -3.25 -4.00 10.84
CA MET A 196 -4.30 -3.92 9.81
C MET A 196 -5.68 -4.20 10.38
N THR A 197 -5.79 -5.23 11.23
CA THR A 197 -7.04 -5.59 11.90
C THR A 197 -7.53 -4.46 12.79
N SER A 198 -6.64 -3.90 13.61
CA SER A 198 -6.93 -2.76 14.49
C SER A 198 -7.34 -1.52 13.69
N ALA A 199 -6.57 -1.16 12.66
CA ALA A 199 -6.86 0.00 11.80
C ALA A 199 -8.19 -0.15 11.06
N ALA A 200 -8.48 -1.33 10.51
CA ALA A 200 -9.76 -1.61 9.87
C ALA A 200 -10.93 -1.50 10.84
N SER A 201 -10.79 -1.99 12.09
CA SER A 201 -11.82 -1.88 13.12
C SER A 201 -12.14 -0.42 13.49
N GLN A 202 -11.18 0.49 13.28
CA GLN A 202 -11.32 1.93 13.53
C GLN A 202 -11.79 2.71 12.30
N GLY A 203 -12.14 2.02 11.20
CA GLY A 203 -12.72 2.63 10.00
C GLY A 203 -11.73 2.97 8.90
N MET A 204 -10.51 2.45 8.94
CA MET A 204 -9.61 2.49 7.77
C MET A 204 -10.24 1.66 6.66
N ILE A 205 -10.30 2.23 5.44
CA ILE A 205 -10.89 1.56 4.28
C ILE A 205 -9.87 1.21 3.19
N LEU A 206 -8.67 1.71 3.28
CA LEU A 206 -7.64 1.54 2.25
C LEU A 206 -6.25 1.48 2.88
N SER A 207 -5.44 0.53 2.45
CA SER A 207 -4.02 0.47 2.82
C SER A 207 -3.13 0.01 1.68
N ASN A 208 -1.87 0.44 1.71
CA ASN A 208 -0.82 0.06 0.76
C ASN A 208 0.23 -0.83 1.42
N HIS A 209 0.59 -1.90 0.74
CA HIS A 209 1.57 -2.90 1.15
C HIS A 209 2.55 -3.16 0.00
N SER A 210 3.65 -2.40 0.00
CA SER A 210 4.70 -2.50 -1.04
C SER A 210 5.86 -3.37 -0.58
N TYR A 211 5.57 -4.53 0.00
CA TYR A 211 6.52 -5.51 0.50
C TYR A 211 5.94 -6.92 0.39
N GLY A 212 6.77 -7.92 0.55
CA GLY A 212 6.38 -9.33 0.53
C GLY A 212 7.59 -10.24 0.74
N ILE A 213 7.43 -11.51 0.49
CA ILE A 213 8.49 -12.52 0.59
C ILE A 213 9.03 -12.77 -0.82
N PRO A 214 10.34 -12.48 -1.08
CA PRO A 214 10.92 -12.72 -2.40
C PRO A 214 10.87 -14.19 -2.83
N ALA A 215 10.52 -14.43 -4.09
CA ALA A 215 10.37 -15.79 -4.62
C ALA A 215 11.68 -16.59 -4.65
N ASP A 216 12.84 -15.94 -4.72
CA ASP A 216 14.16 -16.60 -4.68
C ASP A 216 14.61 -16.98 -3.25
N ASN A 217 13.88 -16.53 -2.23
CA ASN A 217 14.15 -16.83 -0.82
C ASN A 217 13.20 -17.89 -0.24
N VAL A 218 12.38 -18.53 -1.07
CA VAL A 218 11.40 -19.52 -0.63
C VAL A 218 11.54 -20.83 -1.39
N PRO A 219 11.09 -21.96 -0.81
CA PRO A 219 10.96 -23.21 -1.57
C PRO A 219 10.00 -23.05 -2.75
N LEU A 220 10.28 -23.74 -3.86
CA LEU A 220 9.47 -23.64 -5.09
C LEU A 220 7.96 -23.90 -4.86
N TRP A 221 7.61 -24.83 -3.97
CA TRP A 221 6.21 -25.14 -3.62
C TRP A 221 5.47 -24.00 -2.92
N TYR A 222 6.17 -22.98 -2.43
CA TYR A 222 5.55 -21.84 -1.74
C TYR A 222 5.08 -20.74 -2.73
N ILE A 223 5.70 -20.71 -3.91
CA ILE A 223 5.28 -19.77 -4.96
C ILE A 223 3.88 -20.18 -5.42
N GLY A 224 2.95 -19.25 -5.49
CA GLY A 224 1.54 -19.50 -5.83
C GLY A 224 0.69 -20.07 -4.70
N TYR A 225 1.31 -20.55 -3.62
CA TYR A 225 0.61 -21.26 -2.54
C TYR A 225 -0.18 -20.31 -1.63
N TYR A 226 -1.46 -20.64 -1.41
CA TYR A 226 -2.35 -19.91 -0.49
C TYR A 226 -2.05 -20.29 0.96
N ASP A 227 -1.15 -19.54 1.57
CA ASP A 227 -0.61 -19.78 2.92
C ASP A 227 -1.45 -19.17 4.06
N SER A 228 -0.90 -19.16 5.28
CA SER A 228 -1.54 -18.56 6.45
C SER A 228 -1.67 -17.04 6.34
N ASN A 229 -0.68 -16.35 5.75
CA ASN A 229 -0.72 -14.89 5.61
C ASN A 229 -1.81 -14.47 4.62
N ALA A 230 -1.88 -15.12 3.45
CA ALA A 230 -2.95 -14.91 2.49
C ALA A 230 -4.34 -15.14 3.10
N ARG A 231 -4.49 -16.21 3.89
CA ARG A 231 -5.72 -16.51 4.62
C ARG A 231 -6.06 -15.44 5.66
N ASN A 232 -5.06 -14.91 6.37
CA ASN A 232 -5.28 -13.89 7.39
C ASN A 232 -5.74 -12.57 6.77
N ILE A 233 -5.19 -12.15 5.63
CA ILE A 233 -5.72 -11.03 4.85
C ILE A 233 -7.21 -11.24 4.53
N ASP A 234 -7.58 -12.41 4.03
CA ASP A 234 -8.98 -12.73 3.72
C ASP A 234 -9.88 -12.71 4.98
N ARG A 235 -9.36 -13.15 6.14
CA ARG A 235 -10.09 -13.09 7.41
C ARG A 235 -10.31 -11.65 7.88
N ILE A 236 -9.31 -10.78 7.74
CA ILE A 236 -9.42 -9.36 8.08
C ILE A 236 -10.52 -8.71 7.23
N VAL A 237 -10.42 -8.86 5.92
CA VAL A 237 -11.39 -8.27 4.97
C VAL A 237 -12.79 -8.87 5.13
N TYR A 238 -12.90 -10.16 5.45
CA TYR A 238 -14.20 -10.78 5.73
C TYR A 238 -14.91 -10.12 6.94
N ASN A 239 -14.17 -9.77 7.99
CA ASN A 239 -14.72 -9.13 9.19
C ASN A 239 -14.81 -7.60 9.07
N ALA A 240 -14.10 -7.00 8.11
CA ALA A 240 -14.13 -5.57 7.79
C ALA A 240 -14.40 -5.37 6.27
N PRO A 241 -15.62 -5.62 5.78
CA PRO A 241 -15.91 -5.77 4.35
C PRO A 241 -15.74 -4.49 3.51
N TYR A 242 -15.51 -3.35 4.13
CA TYR A 242 -15.16 -2.09 3.43
C TYR A 242 -13.66 -1.77 3.45
N TYR A 243 -12.85 -2.60 4.11
CA TYR A 243 -11.40 -2.45 4.11
C TYR A 243 -10.78 -3.17 2.93
N LEU A 244 -9.91 -2.49 2.18
CA LEU A 244 -9.27 -3.02 0.98
C LEU A 244 -7.74 -2.84 1.06
N PRO A 245 -6.98 -3.91 1.31
CA PRO A 245 -5.53 -3.91 1.18
C PRO A 245 -5.12 -3.90 -0.30
N ILE A 246 -4.18 -3.02 -0.66
CA ILE A 246 -3.55 -2.95 -1.98
C ILE A 246 -2.12 -3.46 -1.83
N VAL A 247 -1.77 -4.51 -2.56
CA VAL A 247 -0.52 -5.27 -2.41
C VAL A 247 0.28 -5.25 -3.70
N ALA A 248 1.58 -5.02 -3.63
CA ALA A 248 2.47 -5.16 -4.77
C ALA A 248 2.58 -6.63 -5.20
N ALA A 249 2.62 -6.88 -6.50
CA ALA A 249 2.79 -8.24 -7.03
C ALA A 249 4.17 -8.86 -6.74
N GLY A 250 5.17 -8.03 -6.42
CA GLY A 250 6.56 -8.45 -6.28
C GLY A 250 7.41 -8.14 -7.53
N ASN A 251 8.73 -8.35 -7.40
CA ASN A 251 9.72 -7.97 -8.43
C ASN A 251 10.57 -9.16 -8.91
N ASP A 252 10.08 -10.37 -8.75
CA ASP A 252 10.88 -11.61 -8.81
C ASP A 252 10.84 -12.33 -10.15
N ARG A 253 10.11 -11.81 -11.16
CA ARG A 253 9.94 -12.51 -12.46
C ARG A 253 11.26 -12.89 -13.14
N GLN A 254 12.32 -12.12 -12.91
CA GLN A 254 13.64 -12.37 -13.47
C GLN A 254 14.64 -12.95 -12.45
N SER A 255 14.21 -13.31 -11.24
CA SER A 255 15.09 -13.88 -10.21
C SER A 255 15.65 -15.26 -10.60
N GLY A 256 14.91 -16.00 -11.43
CA GLY A 256 15.26 -17.35 -11.81
C GLY A 256 14.76 -18.43 -10.83
N ALA A 257 14.03 -18.05 -9.78
CA ALA A 257 13.51 -18.98 -8.78
C ALA A 257 12.60 -20.07 -9.40
N ASN A 258 11.74 -19.68 -10.35
CA ASN A 258 10.86 -20.57 -11.09
C ASN A 258 11.07 -20.47 -12.61
N SER A 259 12.28 -20.79 -13.06
CA SER A 259 12.71 -20.64 -14.47
C SER A 259 11.97 -21.58 -15.46
N GLY A 260 11.26 -22.60 -14.94
CA GLY A 260 10.52 -23.58 -15.74
C GLY A 260 9.22 -23.05 -16.35
N ASP A 261 8.63 -22.01 -15.76
CA ASP A 261 7.29 -21.53 -16.09
C ASP A 261 7.26 -20.23 -16.94
N GLY A 262 8.35 -19.92 -17.63
CA GLY A 262 8.38 -18.83 -18.61
C GLY A 262 8.12 -17.45 -18.05
N GLY A 263 8.34 -17.24 -16.75
CA GLY A 263 8.10 -15.98 -16.03
C GLY A 263 6.73 -15.87 -15.38
N TYR A 264 5.95 -16.94 -15.41
CA TYR A 264 4.71 -17.09 -14.65
C TYR A 264 4.95 -17.77 -13.31
N ASP A 265 3.93 -17.75 -12.42
CA ASP A 265 3.97 -18.35 -11.10
C ASP A 265 5.12 -17.81 -10.23
N TYR A 266 5.03 -16.51 -9.90
CA TYR A 266 6.00 -15.80 -9.06
C TYR A 266 5.35 -15.02 -7.91
N LEU A 267 4.05 -15.24 -7.66
CA LEU A 267 3.35 -14.59 -6.55
C LEU A 267 3.58 -15.36 -5.25
N THR A 268 3.77 -14.61 -4.18
CA THR A 268 4.01 -15.15 -2.84
C THR A 268 3.17 -14.42 -1.80
N ASP A 269 3.07 -14.97 -0.60
CA ASP A 269 2.55 -14.29 0.60
C ASP A 269 1.17 -13.65 0.35
N LYS A 270 1.00 -12.39 0.72
CA LYS A 270 -0.24 -11.61 0.53
C LYS A 270 -0.66 -11.47 -0.93
N GLY A 271 0.29 -11.60 -1.87
CA GLY A 271 0.03 -11.58 -3.30
C GLY A 271 -0.91 -12.69 -3.80
N VAL A 272 -1.10 -13.75 -3.00
CA VAL A 272 -2.01 -14.87 -3.33
C VAL A 272 -3.34 -14.84 -2.55
N ALA A 273 -3.59 -13.81 -1.75
CA ALA A 273 -4.90 -13.64 -1.07
C ALA A 273 -6.04 -13.43 -2.08
N LYS A 274 -7.29 -13.65 -1.65
CA LYS A 274 -8.47 -13.66 -2.54
C LYS A 274 -9.19 -12.32 -2.58
N ASN A 275 -9.14 -11.56 -1.48
CA ASN A 275 -9.98 -10.38 -1.26
C ASN A 275 -9.16 -9.08 -1.11
N ASN A 276 -7.97 -9.04 -1.65
CA ASN A 276 -7.14 -7.86 -1.83
C ASN A 276 -7.02 -7.49 -3.31
N ILE A 277 -6.46 -6.32 -3.61
CA ILE A 277 -6.03 -5.97 -4.96
C ILE A 277 -4.51 -6.13 -5.05
N VAL A 278 -4.06 -6.97 -5.98
CA VAL A 278 -2.64 -7.15 -6.32
C VAL A 278 -2.30 -6.35 -7.57
N VAL A 279 -1.26 -5.53 -7.49
CA VAL A 279 -0.90 -4.57 -8.53
C VAL A 279 0.44 -4.94 -9.16
N ALA A 280 0.44 -5.19 -10.47
CA ALA A 280 1.64 -5.38 -11.27
C ALA A 280 2.25 -4.05 -11.72
N ALA A 281 3.54 -4.07 -12.07
CA ALA A 281 4.28 -2.89 -12.51
C ALA A 281 4.38 -2.81 -14.04
N THR A 282 3.96 -1.66 -14.62
CA THR A 282 4.14 -1.32 -16.04
C THR A 282 5.12 -0.17 -16.20
N PHE A 283 5.56 0.05 -17.44
CA PHE A 283 6.13 1.32 -17.87
C PHE A 283 5.02 2.41 -17.92
N GLU A 284 5.44 3.63 -18.18
CA GLU A 284 4.54 4.77 -18.30
C GLU A 284 3.61 4.62 -19.52
N VAL A 285 2.32 4.92 -19.30
CA VAL A 285 1.30 4.99 -20.34
C VAL A 285 0.72 6.42 -20.35
N LEU A 286 1.28 7.28 -21.18
CA LEU A 286 0.86 8.69 -21.28
C LEU A 286 -0.47 8.83 -22.02
N GLU A 287 -0.60 8.10 -23.12
CA GLU A 287 -1.82 8.01 -23.93
C GLU A 287 -2.19 6.53 -24.05
N TYR A 288 -3.45 6.22 -23.86
CA TYR A 288 -3.97 4.86 -23.95
C TYR A 288 -5.04 4.80 -25.01
N GLU A 289 -4.79 4.06 -26.07
CA GLU A 289 -5.74 3.75 -27.13
C GLU A 289 -6.19 2.29 -27.03
N ASP A 290 -5.24 1.36 -26.82
CA ASP A 290 -5.53 -0.05 -26.65
C ASP A 290 -4.46 -0.78 -25.77
N ALA A 291 -4.64 -2.11 -25.61
CA ALA A 291 -3.77 -2.91 -24.76
C ALA A 291 -2.29 -2.94 -25.21
N SER A 292 -1.99 -2.61 -26.47
CA SER A 292 -0.61 -2.59 -26.98
C SER A 292 0.23 -1.41 -26.48
N ASP A 293 -0.44 -0.38 -25.90
CA ASP A 293 0.24 0.76 -25.28
C ASP A 293 0.80 0.42 -23.89
N VAL A 294 0.40 -0.71 -23.33
CA VAL A 294 0.80 -1.13 -21.98
C VAL A 294 1.98 -2.09 -22.05
N PHE A 295 3.14 -1.61 -21.64
CA PHE A 295 4.36 -2.42 -21.53
C PHE A 295 4.61 -2.80 -20.08
N MET A 296 4.58 -4.11 -19.79
CA MET A 296 4.91 -4.62 -18.47
C MET A 296 6.40 -4.46 -18.18
N SER A 297 6.74 -4.14 -16.91
CA SER A 297 8.13 -4.15 -16.48
C SER A 297 8.70 -5.57 -16.59
N SER A 298 10.03 -5.65 -16.73
CA SER A 298 10.69 -6.97 -16.80
C SER A 298 10.67 -7.71 -15.46
N PHE A 299 10.54 -6.99 -14.36
CA PHE A 299 10.68 -7.53 -13.00
C PHE A 299 9.34 -7.90 -12.34
N SER A 300 8.21 -7.29 -12.72
CA SER A 300 6.93 -7.51 -12.04
C SER A 300 6.55 -8.97 -12.00
N SER A 301 6.29 -9.49 -10.81
CA SER A 301 5.83 -10.86 -10.62
C SER A 301 4.43 -11.08 -11.20
N TRP A 302 4.18 -12.28 -11.69
CA TRP A 302 2.90 -12.72 -12.24
C TRP A 302 2.48 -14.06 -11.60
N GLY A 303 1.16 -14.30 -11.56
CA GLY A 303 0.57 -15.59 -11.27
C GLY A 303 0.66 -16.58 -12.46
N PRO A 304 -0.25 -17.53 -12.52
CA PRO A 304 -1.41 -17.70 -11.66
C PRO A 304 -1.04 -18.10 -10.23
N THR A 305 -2.04 -18.21 -9.35
CA THR A 305 -1.89 -18.90 -8.07
C THR A 305 -2.05 -20.40 -8.26
N ASP A 306 -1.59 -21.24 -7.32
CA ASP A 306 -1.68 -22.72 -7.39
C ASP A 306 -3.11 -23.24 -7.56
N ASP A 307 -4.11 -22.54 -7.02
CA ASP A 307 -5.52 -22.88 -7.19
C ASP A 307 -6.14 -22.33 -8.49
N GLY A 308 -5.32 -21.82 -9.41
CA GLY A 308 -5.71 -21.40 -10.76
C GLY A 308 -6.33 -20.01 -10.86
N ARG A 309 -6.27 -19.18 -9.81
CA ARG A 309 -6.76 -17.80 -9.89
C ARG A 309 -5.80 -16.93 -10.69
N ILE A 310 -6.39 -16.03 -11.48
CA ILE A 310 -5.63 -15.00 -12.20
C ILE A 310 -5.30 -13.87 -11.24
N LYS A 311 -4.02 -13.62 -11.08
CA LYS A 311 -3.41 -12.50 -10.35
C LYS A 311 -2.16 -12.06 -11.15
N PRO A 312 -1.71 -10.80 -11.08
CA PRO A 312 -2.30 -9.64 -10.40
C PRO A 312 -3.67 -9.24 -10.95
N ASP A 313 -4.42 -8.44 -10.17
CA ASP A 313 -5.78 -8.00 -10.55
C ASP A 313 -5.74 -6.83 -11.53
N ILE A 314 -4.77 -5.93 -11.35
CA ILE A 314 -4.56 -4.73 -12.17
C ILE A 314 -3.07 -4.45 -12.32
N SER A 315 -2.74 -3.49 -13.17
CA SER A 315 -1.39 -2.96 -13.30
C SER A 315 -1.36 -1.44 -13.19
N ALA A 316 -0.23 -0.92 -12.72
CA ALA A 316 0.04 0.51 -12.65
C ALA A 316 1.50 0.79 -13.01
N LYS A 317 1.84 2.05 -13.30
CA LYS A 317 3.23 2.41 -13.53
C LYS A 317 4.07 2.11 -12.30
N GLY A 318 5.12 1.31 -12.45
CA GLY A 318 6.08 0.94 -11.41
C GLY A 318 7.53 1.14 -11.84
N VAL A 319 7.80 1.90 -12.92
CA VAL A 319 9.14 2.13 -13.47
C VAL A 319 9.45 3.62 -13.51
N ASN A 320 10.60 4.05 -13.00
CA ASN A 320 11.11 5.44 -13.05
C ASN A 320 10.18 6.49 -12.44
N MET A 321 9.72 6.34 -11.17
CA MET A 321 8.91 7.32 -10.44
C MET A 321 9.77 8.33 -9.67
N TYR A 322 9.22 9.49 -9.46
CA TYR A 322 9.86 10.57 -8.71
C TYR A 322 9.00 10.95 -7.49
N SER A 323 9.56 10.80 -6.29
CA SER A 323 8.86 11.05 -5.04
C SER A 323 9.85 11.48 -3.93
N SER A 324 9.36 11.68 -2.70
CA SER A 324 10.17 11.97 -1.53
C SER A 324 11.09 10.80 -1.16
N THR A 325 12.22 11.09 -0.52
CA THR A 325 13.11 10.06 0.04
C THR A 325 13.40 10.29 1.52
N GLY A 326 13.90 9.26 2.18
CA GLY A 326 14.28 9.33 3.60
C GLY A 326 15.58 10.07 3.88
N ALA A 327 16.32 10.56 2.88
CA ALA A 327 17.64 11.13 3.05
C ALA A 327 17.60 12.49 3.76
N SER A 328 16.64 13.36 3.42
CA SER A 328 16.43 14.67 4.07
C SER A 328 14.97 15.10 3.96
N ASN A 329 14.59 16.20 4.64
CA ASN A 329 13.23 16.73 4.56
C ASN A 329 12.90 17.36 3.19
N GLY A 330 13.87 17.57 2.35
CA GLY A 330 13.70 18.19 1.02
C GLY A 330 14.21 17.33 -0.13
N SER A 331 14.47 16.04 0.10
CA SER A 331 15.04 15.12 -0.89
C SER A 331 14.00 14.38 -1.71
#